data_5770ecec7a18e723e75d2222a108bd51
#
_entry.id   5770ecec7a18e723e75d2222a108bd51
#
_cell.length_a   1.000
_cell.length_b   1.000
_cell.length_c   1.000
_cell.angle_alpha   90.00
_cell.angle_beta   90.00
_cell.angle_gamma   90.00
#
_symmetry.space_group_name_H-M   'P 1'
#
loop_
_entity.id
_entity.type
_entity.pdbx_description
1 polymer ?
#
loop_
_entity_poly.entity_id
_entity_poly.type
_entity_poly.pdbx_seq_one_letter_code
_entity_poly.pdbx_strand_id
1 'polypeptide(L)'
;YPTGKLYYFGRMWQMADFNNDGYSDVLYIGTMNPNNVDMTGVDTGGICGGGECKGNKPLPSLFLGDAKHKLTYAPELLIDNREDSGMSLGRQLLVADYNNDKVLDFYVADHGIGTHNGMRDSYFLSQPNGTWVESSETHLSHSNFKVFDHGAATGDIDSDGDMDVVITNTDWKTGTYLWCLINNGKGFLNKRKCGGIFSFALELADIDGDGHLDVLLGAHEFEDSINFTGIIWNDGRGYFPKQKNTKLPQHKKKWGAIPEVSAADLDNDGDLDIVYSRAGILYVGTALQIIENLGDKKFKDHGIFPLVEAPDDYVPKHEGNEWNDFIEMIKFRDIDKDGDMDLFLTSSMSYRTNGMILLNQGNFSFEILPANIAKTYLTDEVKPPVSDEKRAQDQAIEDEIAAFEAELAAELGQ
;
A
#
# COMPACT_ATOMS: atom_id res chain seq x y z
N TYR A 1 -16.11 8.03 13.59
CA TYR A 1 -14.83 7.81 14.28
C TYR A 1 -15.05 7.90 15.78
N PRO A 2 -14.56 6.93 16.61
CA PRO A 2 -14.60 7.06 18.04
C PRO A 2 -13.75 8.26 18.48
N THR A 3 -14.30 9.11 19.35
CA THR A 3 -13.66 10.31 19.90
C THR A 3 -12.65 9.94 20.98
N GLY A 4 -11.64 9.15 20.69
CA GLY A 4 -10.48 8.87 21.53
C GLY A 4 -9.23 9.38 20.87
N LYS A 5 -8.25 9.87 21.62
CA LYS A 5 -6.94 10.19 21.08
C LYS A 5 -6.36 8.93 20.43
N LEU A 6 -6.40 8.89 19.10
CA LEU A 6 -5.77 7.85 18.31
C LEU A 6 -4.29 8.22 18.19
N TYR A 7 -3.43 7.48 18.87
CA TYR A 7 -2.00 7.51 18.56
C TYR A 7 -1.79 6.59 17.36
N TYR A 8 -1.61 7.19 16.19
CA TYR A 8 -1.41 6.48 14.94
C TYR A 8 0.06 6.09 14.78
N PHE A 9 0.34 4.82 14.94
CA PHE A 9 1.45 4.16 14.27
C PHE A 9 0.92 3.14 13.28
N GLY A 10 -0.15 3.51 12.59
CA GLY A 10 -0.71 2.70 11.55
C GLY A 10 -0.17 3.13 10.22
N ARG A 11 0.41 2.20 9.50
CA ARG A 11 1.14 2.52 8.27
C ARG A 11 0.30 2.28 7.05
N MET A 12 -0.49 1.22 7.07
CA MET A 12 -1.22 0.79 5.89
C MET A 12 -2.64 0.38 6.22
N TRP A 13 -3.51 0.63 5.27
CA TRP A 13 -4.86 0.10 5.27
C TRP A 13 -5.27 -0.26 3.85
N GLN A 14 -6.15 -1.23 3.72
CA GLN A 14 -6.78 -1.60 2.46
C GLN A 14 -8.29 -1.65 2.64
N MET A 15 -8.99 -1.20 1.60
CA MET A 15 -10.45 -1.31 1.50
C MET A 15 -10.78 -2.32 0.41
N ALA A 16 -11.55 -3.33 0.77
CA ALA A 16 -12.05 -4.35 -0.14
C ALA A 16 -13.27 -5.02 0.50
N ASP A 17 -13.98 -5.82 -0.24
CA ASP A 17 -15.01 -6.71 0.27
C ASP A 17 -14.32 -8.02 0.71
N PHE A 18 -13.93 -8.09 1.98
CA PHE A 18 -13.20 -9.25 2.52
C PHE A 18 -14.08 -10.47 2.76
N ASN A 19 -15.37 -10.24 3.07
CA ASN A 19 -16.30 -11.32 3.40
C ASN A 19 -17.27 -11.67 2.28
N ASN A 20 -17.12 -11.06 1.11
CA ASN A 20 -17.96 -11.24 -0.09
C ASN A 20 -19.46 -10.92 0.17
N ASP A 21 -19.76 -9.93 1.01
CA ASP A 21 -21.14 -9.50 1.29
C ASP A 21 -21.61 -8.32 0.40
N GLY A 22 -20.71 -7.81 -0.44
CA GLY A 22 -20.95 -6.71 -1.38
C GLY A 22 -20.72 -5.32 -0.77
N TYR A 23 -20.20 -5.22 0.44
CA TYR A 23 -19.85 -3.96 1.09
C TYR A 23 -18.35 -3.83 1.31
N SER A 24 -17.85 -2.61 1.28
CA SER A 24 -16.42 -2.38 1.51
C SER A 24 -16.09 -2.48 2.98
N ASP A 25 -15.14 -3.36 3.28
CA ASP A 25 -14.52 -3.52 4.57
C ASP A 25 -13.20 -2.75 4.64
N VAL A 26 -12.63 -2.62 5.82
CA VAL A 26 -11.32 -2.00 6.04
C VAL A 26 -10.43 -2.95 6.84
N LEU A 27 -9.33 -3.34 6.24
CA LEU A 27 -8.25 -4.03 6.93
C LEU A 27 -7.13 -3.03 7.20
N TYR A 28 -6.66 -2.98 8.43
CA TYR A 28 -5.70 -2.01 8.90
C TYR A 28 -4.57 -2.69 9.68
N ILE A 29 -3.33 -2.32 9.40
CA ILE A 29 -2.17 -2.74 10.18
C ILE A 29 -1.61 -1.57 10.97
N GLY A 30 -1.59 -1.75 12.29
CA GLY A 30 -1.12 -0.74 13.23
C GLY A 30 -1.63 -1.00 14.64
N THR A 31 -1.32 -0.12 15.56
CA THR A 31 -1.61 -0.27 16.98
C THR A 31 -3.02 0.20 17.38
N MET A 32 -4.04 0.00 16.55
CA MET A 32 -5.40 0.32 16.97
C MET A 32 -5.94 -0.76 17.89
N ASN A 33 -6.09 -0.44 19.18
CA ASN A 33 -6.97 -1.16 20.07
C ASN A 33 -8.16 -0.26 20.41
N PRO A 34 -9.32 -0.44 19.78
CA PRO A 34 -10.49 0.40 20.05
C PRO A 34 -11.04 0.27 21.48
N ASN A 35 -10.66 -0.78 22.20
CA ASN A 35 -11.11 -1.05 23.56
C ASN A 35 -10.08 -0.66 24.63
N ASN A 36 -8.88 -0.30 24.26
CA ASN A 36 -7.83 0.05 25.20
C ASN A 36 -7.40 1.51 25.01
N VAL A 37 -7.98 2.37 25.81
CA VAL A 37 -7.67 3.81 25.82
C VAL A 37 -6.32 4.10 26.46
N ASP A 38 -5.74 3.13 27.15
CA ASP A 38 -4.45 3.26 27.79
C ASP A 38 -3.37 2.56 26.95
N MET A 39 -2.91 3.29 25.96
CA MET A 39 -1.82 2.88 25.09
C MET A 39 -0.44 3.14 25.70
N THR A 40 -0.36 3.46 26.98
CA THR A 40 0.92 3.76 27.65
C THR A 40 1.85 2.53 27.70
N GLY A 41 1.34 1.34 27.49
CA GLY A 41 2.15 0.12 27.34
C GLY A 41 2.69 -0.12 25.91
N VAL A 42 2.14 0.60 24.93
CA VAL A 42 2.56 0.50 23.53
C VAL A 42 3.49 1.63 23.18
N ASP A 43 3.45 2.64 23.99
CA ASP A 43 4.06 3.84 23.65
C ASP A 43 5.36 4.09 24.28
N THR A 44 6.10 3.45 24.47
CA THR A 44 7.49 3.91 24.54
C THR A 44 8.16 3.90 23.18
N GLY A 45 7.56 4.73 22.32
CA GLY A 45 7.97 4.79 20.96
C GLY A 45 7.34 3.68 20.17
N GLY A 46 6.12 3.31 20.54
CA GLY A 46 5.22 2.42 19.80
C GLY A 46 5.79 1.13 19.31
N ILE A 47 6.94 0.92 19.61
CA ILE A 47 7.84 0.04 19.00
C ILE A 47 8.59 -0.49 20.18
N CYS A 48 8.66 -1.73 20.33
CA CYS A 48 9.44 -2.38 21.35
C CYS A 48 10.84 -1.74 21.40
N GLY A 49 11.00 -0.63 22.07
CA GLY A 49 12.19 0.22 22.03
C GLY A 49 13.46 -0.54 22.38
N GLY A 50 14.22 -0.95 21.38
CA GLY A 50 15.55 -1.54 21.53
C GLY A 50 15.67 -2.82 22.37
N GLY A 51 14.54 -3.42 22.79
CA GLY A 51 14.48 -4.62 23.62
C GLY A 51 13.46 -5.65 23.11
N GLU A 52 13.42 -6.81 23.72
CA GLU A 52 12.39 -7.81 23.42
C GLU A 52 10.99 -7.25 23.69
N CYS A 53 10.07 -7.41 22.72
CA CYS A 53 8.67 -7.08 22.91
C CYS A 53 8.09 -7.93 24.05
N LYS A 54 7.86 -7.31 25.19
CA LYS A 54 7.18 -7.94 26.32
C LYS A 54 5.71 -7.59 26.26
N GLY A 55 4.89 -8.52 25.84
CA GLY A 55 3.44 -8.35 25.78
C GLY A 55 2.84 -8.87 24.49
N ASN A 56 1.53 -8.81 24.38
CA ASN A 56 0.83 -9.19 23.15
C ASN A 56 1.10 -8.15 22.07
N LYS A 57 1.69 -8.58 20.99
CA LYS A 57 1.88 -7.75 19.80
C LYS A 57 0.53 -7.49 19.15
N PRO A 58 0.31 -6.32 18.51
CA PRO A 58 -0.94 -6.04 17.84
C PRO A 58 -1.18 -6.99 16.67
N LEU A 59 -2.41 -7.45 16.54
CA LEU A 59 -2.91 -8.09 15.33
C LEU A 59 -3.36 -7.02 14.31
N PRO A 60 -3.49 -7.36 13.03
CA PRO A 60 -4.26 -6.56 12.10
C PRO A 60 -5.65 -6.27 12.64
N SER A 61 -6.26 -5.20 12.21
CA SER A 61 -7.62 -4.82 12.62
C SER A 61 -8.55 -4.86 11.42
N LEU A 62 -9.53 -5.76 11.45
CA LEU A 62 -10.56 -5.88 10.43
C LEU A 62 -11.84 -5.18 10.89
N PHE A 63 -12.39 -4.34 10.02
CA PHE A 63 -13.66 -3.67 10.18
C PHE A 63 -14.58 -4.05 9.04
N LEU A 64 -15.70 -4.67 9.32
CA LEU A 64 -16.69 -5.03 8.32
C LEU A 64 -17.64 -3.86 8.06
N GLY A 65 -17.87 -3.56 6.79
CA GLY A 65 -18.81 -2.56 6.34
C GLY A 65 -20.25 -3.10 6.26
N ASP A 66 -21.22 -2.19 6.17
CA ASP A 66 -22.61 -2.54 5.92
C ASP A 66 -23.28 -1.60 4.91
N ALA A 67 -24.51 -1.91 4.55
CA ALA A 67 -25.32 -1.11 3.61
C ALA A 67 -25.51 0.36 4.02
N LYS A 68 -25.20 0.73 5.24
CA LYS A 68 -25.26 2.10 5.79
C LYS A 68 -23.88 2.74 5.88
N HIS A 69 -22.86 2.11 5.27
CA HIS A 69 -21.44 2.52 5.36
C HIS A 69 -20.91 2.57 6.81
N LYS A 70 -21.50 1.79 7.70
CA LYS A 70 -21.02 1.67 9.06
C LYS A 70 -19.98 0.58 9.13
N LEU A 71 -18.83 0.90 9.71
CA LEU A 71 -17.75 -0.04 9.98
C LEU A 71 -17.93 -0.65 11.38
N THR A 72 -17.87 -1.97 11.46
CA THR A 72 -17.95 -2.74 12.71
C THR A 72 -16.64 -3.51 12.91
N TYR A 73 -15.97 -3.29 14.01
CA TYR A 73 -14.73 -3.98 14.35
C TYR A 73 -14.98 -5.46 14.62
N ALA A 74 -14.24 -6.33 13.96
CA ALA A 74 -14.44 -7.79 13.96
C ALA A 74 -13.12 -8.55 14.28
N PRO A 75 -12.52 -8.33 15.46
CA PRO A 75 -11.24 -8.94 15.82
C PRO A 75 -11.32 -10.47 15.96
N GLU A 76 -12.50 -11.02 16.25
CA GLU A 76 -12.74 -12.44 16.39
C GLU A 76 -12.60 -13.23 15.09
N LEU A 77 -12.60 -12.54 13.96
CA LEU A 77 -12.41 -13.17 12.65
C LEU A 77 -10.93 -13.40 12.31
N LEU A 78 -10.01 -12.73 13.01
CA LEU A 78 -8.57 -12.89 12.82
C LEU A 78 -7.97 -13.78 13.89
N ILE A 79 -7.50 -14.95 13.50
CA ILE A 79 -7.01 -15.99 14.41
C ILE A 79 -5.49 -16.14 14.21
N ASP A 80 -4.72 -15.81 15.24
CA ASP A 80 -3.28 -16.06 15.30
C ASP A 80 -2.96 -16.94 16.52
N ASN A 81 -2.65 -18.20 16.25
CA ASN A 81 -2.34 -19.20 17.26
C ASN A 81 -0.83 -19.37 17.51
N ARG A 82 0.01 -18.55 16.91
CA ARG A 82 1.46 -18.62 17.10
C ARG A 82 1.84 -18.28 18.55
N GLU A 83 2.90 -18.88 19.05
CA GLU A 83 3.44 -18.55 20.38
C GLU A 83 3.91 -17.09 20.46
N ASP A 84 4.45 -16.55 19.36
CA ASP A 84 4.86 -15.16 19.22
C ASP A 84 3.89 -14.35 18.34
N SER A 85 2.59 -14.54 18.56
CA SER A 85 1.49 -13.92 17.79
C SER A 85 1.63 -12.40 17.62
N GLY A 86 1.05 -11.89 16.54
CA GLY A 86 1.00 -10.48 16.20
C GLY A 86 2.22 -9.97 15.42
N MET A 87 2.18 -8.67 15.15
CA MET A 87 3.19 -7.94 14.38
C MET A 87 4.03 -7.06 15.29
N SER A 88 5.29 -6.79 14.92
CA SER A 88 6.07 -5.78 15.62
C SER A 88 5.93 -4.40 14.98
N LEU A 89 6.11 -4.35 13.68
CA LEU A 89 5.98 -3.13 12.88
C LEU A 89 5.60 -3.50 11.45
N GLY A 90 4.31 -3.82 11.22
CA GLY A 90 3.82 -4.06 9.89
C GLY A 90 4.11 -2.87 8.97
N ARG A 91 4.84 -3.10 7.90
CA ARG A 91 5.30 -2.06 6.97
C ARG A 91 4.47 -2.01 5.72
N GLN A 92 4.18 -3.16 5.13
CA GLN A 92 3.36 -3.28 3.93
C GLN A 92 2.22 -4.27 4.18
N LEU A 93 1.03 -3.92 3.72
CA LEU A 93 -0.17 -4.73 3.76
C LEU A 93 -0.57 -5.09 2.34
N LEU A 94 -0.40 -6.35 1.99
CA LEU A 94 -0.70 -6.88 0.68
C LEU A 94 -1.98 -7.73 0.75
N VAL A 95 -2.89 -7.49 -0.15
CA VAL A 95 -4.20 -8.16 -0.20
C VAL A 95 -4.39 -8.80 -1.56
N ALA A 96 -4.65 -10.10 -1.59
CA ALA A 96 -4.95 -10.87 -2.78
C ALA A 96 -5.63 -12.19 -2.40
N ASP A 97 -6.26 -12.87 -3.35
CA ASP A 97 -6.68 -14.26 -3.22
C ASP A 97 -5.47 -15.16 -3.51
N TYR A 98 -4.74 -15.53 -2.46
CA TYR A 98 -3.53 -16.35 -2.61
C TYR A 98 -3.82 -17.85 -2.75
N ASN A 99 -4.96 -18.31 -2.28
CA ASN A 99 -5.30 -19.73 -2.29
C ASN A 99 -6.32 -20.11 -3.38
N ASN A 100 -6.74 -19.15 -4.20
CA ASN A 100 -7.71 -19.30 -5.29
C ASN A 100 -9.10 -19.75 -4.82
N ASP A 101 -9.53 -19.34 -3.63
CA ASP A 101 -10.85 -19.66 -3.09
C ASP A 101 -11.89 -18.54 -3.29
N LYS A 102 -11.51 -17.42 -3.93
CA LYS A 102 -12.28 -16.22 -4.23
C LYS A 102 -12.60 -15.35 -3.01
N VAL A 103 -11.93 -15.57 -1.90
CA VAL A 103 -11.95 -14.72 -0.74
C VAL A 103 -10.59 -14.07 -0.60
N LEU A 104 -10.54 -12.81 -0.24
CA LEU A 104 -9.27 -12.09 -0.11
C LEU A 104 -8.52 -12.56 1.13
N ASP A 105 -7.26 -12.88 0.92
CA ASP A 105 -6.26 -13.17 1.94
C ASP A 105 -5.37 -11.95 2.14
N PHE A 106 -4.47 -11.97 3.10
CA PHE A 106 -3.52 -10.88 3.24
C PHE A 106 -2.16 -11.30 3.81
N TYR A 107 -1.14 -10.61 3.35
CA TYR A 107 0.24 -10.73 3.78
C TYR A 107 0.71 -9.42 4.39
N VAL A 108 1.41 -9.48 5.53
CA VAL A 108 2.00 -8.32 6.18
C VAL A 108 3.50 -8.49 6.24
N ALA A 109 4.22 -7.67 5.48
CA ALA A 109 5.65 -7.58 5.58
C ALA A 109 6.02 -6.79 6.84
N ASP A 110 6.75 -7.40 7.76
CA ASP A 110 7.12 -6.80 9.04
C ASP A 110 8.54 -6.22 8.98
N HIS A 111 8.63 -4.92 9.18
CA HIS A 111 9.89 -4.20 9.21
C HIS A 111 10.76 -4.60 10.42
N GLY A 112 10.15 -5.16 11.47
CA GLY A 112 10.86 -5.38 12.73
C GLY A 112 11.25 -4.09 13.43
N ILE A 113 11.85 -4.23 14.59
CA ILE A 113 12.26 -3.12 15.43
C ILE A 113 13.73 -3.24 15.80
N GLY A 114 14.41 -2.12 15.65
CA GLY A 114 15.78 -2.00 16.09
C GLY A 114 16.72 -2.95 15.35
N THR A 115 17.85 -2.46 15.08
CA THR A 115 18.97 -3.11 14.47
C THR A 115 18.99 -4.62 14.62
N HIS A 116 18.67 -5.37 13.56
CA HIS A 116 19.15 -6.72 13.30
C HIS A 116 18.31 -7.93 13.78
N ASN A 117 17.24 -7.74 14.50
CA ASN A 117 16.35 -8.83 14.86
C ASN A 117 14.98 -8.62 14.19
N GLY A 118 14.96 -8.64 12.85
CA GLY A 118 13.72 -8.59 12.09
C GLY A 118 12.66 -9.51 12.68
N MET A 119 11.41 -9.20 12.42
CA MET A 119 10.29 -10.02 12.82
C MET A 119 9.89 -10.95 11.69
N ARG A 120 9.07 -11.93 12.01
CA ARG A 120 8.46 -12.77 10.99
C ARG A 120 7.29 -12.02 10.37
N ASP A 121 7.17 -12.14 9.07
CA ASP A 121 5.99 -11.70 8.36
C ASP A 121 4.75 -12.46 8.85
N SER A 122 3.59 -11.85 8.70
CA SER A 122 2.32 -12.48 9.00
C SER A 122 1.57 -12.76 7.70
N TYR A 123 0.96 -13.93 7.62
CA TYR A 123 0.25 -14.37 6.44
C TYR A 123 -1.07 -15.02 6.82
N PHE A 124 -2.16 -14.35 6.52
CA PHE A 124 -3.50 -14.78 6.89
C PHE A 124 -4.25 -15.32 5.68
N LEU A 125 -4.67 -16.57 5.77
CA LEU A 125 -5.52 -17.21 4.76
C LEU A 125 -6.96 -17.30 5.24
N SER A 126 -7.86 -16.93 4.36
CA SER A 126 -9.31 -17.10 4.52
C SER A 126 -9.68 -18.56 4.75
N GLN A 127 -10.76 -18.77 5.48
CA GLN A 127 -11.26 -20.11 5.80
C GLN A 127 -12.74 -20.20 5.42
N PRO A 128 -13.24 -21.42 5.10
CA PRO A 128 -14.64 -21.60 4.72
C PRO A 128 -15.67 -21.18 5.76
N ASN A 129 -15.26 -20.99 7.02
CA ASN A 129 -16.12 -20.52 8.10
C ASN A 129 -16.16 -18.98 8.25
N GLY A 130 -15.53 -18.25 7.33
CA GLY A 130 -15.50 -16.79 7.33
C GLY A 130 -14.48 -16.18 8.30
N THR A 131 -13.48 -16.94 8.74
CA THR A 131 -12.36 -16.43 9.53
C THR A 131 -11.08 -16.37 8.69
N TRP A 132 -10.08 -15.63 9.14
CA TRP A 132 -8.71 -15.63 8.60
C TRP A 132 -7.76 -16.20 9.62
N VAL A 133 -7.01 -17.21 9.23
CA VAL A 133 -6.06 -17.90 10.12
C VAL A 133 -4.65 -17.57 9.71
N GLU A 134 -3.86 -17.14 10.68
CA GLU A 134 -2.43 -16.94 10.49
C GLU A 134 -1.76 -18.25 10.10
N SER A 135 -1.18 -18.26 8.91
CA SER A 135 -0.73 -19.46 8.21
C SER A 135 0.75 -19.44 7.84
N SER A 136 1.52 -18.46 8.33
CA SER A 136 2.93 -18.32 7.96
C SER A 136 3.76 -19.57 8.28
N GLU A 137 3.49 -20.25 9.39
CA GLU A 137 4.26 -21.45 9.77
C GLU A 137 4.03 -22.64 8.84
N THR A 138 2.89 -22.67 8.18
CA THR A 138 2.49 -23.80 7.30
C THR A 138 2.56 -23.49 5.82
N HIS A 139 2.45 -22.21 5.44
CA HIS A 139 2.33 -21.77 4.06
C HIS A 139 3.46 -20.85 3.58
N LEU A 140 4.44 -20.50 4.44
CA LEU A 140 5.66 -19.83 4.02
C LEU A 140 6.86 -20.77 4.13
N SER A 141 7.60 -20.96 3.05
CA SER A 141 8.84 -21.77 3.09
C SER A 141 9.95 -21.18 3.96
N HIS A 142 9.76 -19.96 4.45
CA HIS A 142 10.72 -19.19 5.26
C HIS A 142 10.15 -18.71 6.60
N SER A 143 9.15 -19.39 7.13
CA SER A 143 8.42 -19.01 8.35
C SER A 143 9.30 -18.69 9.57
N ASN A 144 10.50 -19.25 9.63
CA ASN A 144 11.48 -18.96 10.69
C ASN A 144 12.48 -17.85 10.35
N PHE A 145 12.34 -17.24 9.18
CA PHE A 145 13.27 -16.23 8.71
C PHE A 145 12.85 -14.86 9.24
N LYS A 146 13.65 -14.30 10.11
CA LYS A 146 13.43 -12.95 10.63
C LYS A 146 14.15 -11.97 9.73
N VAL A 147 13.42 -11.06 9.14
CA VAL A 147 13.92 -10.11 8.15
C VAL A 147 13.57 -8.69 8.55
N PHE A 148 14.21 -7.76 7.88
CA PHE A 148 13.91 -6.35 7.96
C PHE A 148 13.32 -5.97 6.60
N ASP A 149 12.04 -6.29 6.39
CA ASP A 149 11.37 -6.06 5.13
C ASP A 149 10.86 -4.62 5.07
N HIS A 150 11.31 -3.89 4.07
CA HIS A 150 11.04 -2.46 3.99
C HIS A 150 10.01 -2.12 2.93
N GLY A 151 10.09 -2.71 1.76
CA GLY A 151 9.12 -2.60 0.70
C GLY A 151 8.63 -4.00 0.30
N ALA A 152 7.34 -4.13 0.02
CA ALA A 152 6.75 -5.35 -0.51
C ALA A 152 5.57 -5.02 -1.41
N ALA A 153 5.36 -5.83 -2.44
CA ALA A 153 4.23 -5.74 -3.34
C ALA A 153 3.75 -7.14 -3.76
N THR A 154 2.51 -7.24 -4.20
CA THR A 154 1.89 -8.50 -4.66
C THR A 154 1.44 -8.40 -6.10
N GLY A 155 1.57 -9.49 -6.84
CA GLY A 155 1.13 -9.63 -8.23
C GLY A 155 1.60 -10.94 -8.85
N ASP A 156 1.00 -11.33 -9.95
CA ASP A 156 1.43 -12.49 -10.74
C ASP A 156 2.71 -12.11 -11.51
N ILE A 157 3.88 -12.45 -10.94
CA ILE A 157 5.17 -12.04 -11.52
C ILE A 157 5.74 -13.02 -12.53
N ASP A 158 5.25 -14.25 -12.56
CA ASP A 158 5.73 -15.27 -13.52
C ASP A 158 4.65 -15.74 -14.51
N SER A 159 3.50 -15.06 -14.51
CA SER A 159 2.40 -15.20 -15.46
C SER A 159 1.77 -16.60 -15.43
N ASP A 160 1.72 -17.21 -14.24
CA ASP A 160 1.08 -18.51 -14.03
C ASP A 160 -0.38 -18.41 -13.52
N GLY A 161 -0.85 -17.20 -13.23
CA GLY A 161 -2.20 -16.87 -12.76
C GLY A 161 -2.35 -16.83 -11.25
N ASP A 162 -1.29 -17.09 -10.50
CA ASP A 162 -1.29 -17.09 -9.04
C ASP A 162 -0.64 -15.80 -8.49
N MET A 163 -1.15 -15.28 -7.39
CA MET A 163 -0.62 -14.05 -6.81
C MET A 163 0.63 -14.33 -5.97
N ASP A 164 1.73 -13.72 -6.35
CA ASP A 164 3.03 -13.81 -5.71
C ASP A 164 3.30 -12.61 -4.78
N VAL A 165 4.41 -12.64 -4.06
CA VAL A 165 4.90 -11.51 -3.26
C VAL A 165 6.36 -11.23 -3.57
N VAL A 166 6.72 -9.97 -3.76
CA VAL A 166 8.10 -9.49 -3.88
C VAL A 166 8.44 -8.61 -2.70
N ILE A 167 9.61 -8.84 -2.09
CA ILE A 167 10.05 -8.15 -0.87
C ILE A 167 11.44 -7.57 -1.07
N THR A 168 11.65 -6.32 -0.64
CA THR A 168 12.99 -5.76 -0.44
C THR A 168 13.44 -6.02 0.97
N ASN A 169 14.51 -6.78 1.12
CA ASN A 169 15.12 -7.03 2.41
C ASN A 169 16.31 -6.10 2.61
N THR A 170 16.29 -5.36 3.71
CA THR A 170 17.36 -4.43 4.08
C THR A 170 18.44 -5.05 4.97
N ASP A 171 18.46 -6.37 5.15
CA ASP A 171 19.56 -7.02 5.89
C ASP A 171 20.88 -6.96 5.11
N TRP A 172 21.62 -5.92 5.37
CA TRP A 172 22.93 -5.67 4.77
C TRP A 172 23.97 -6.75 5.06
N LYS A 173 23.75 -7.62 6.07
CA LYS A 173 24.67 -8.72 6.40
C LYS A 173 24.57 -9.87 5.42
N THR A 174 23.39 -10.15 4.93
CA THR A 174 23.16 -11.24 3.98
C THR A 174 23.45 -10.85 2.54
N GLY A 175 23.55 -9.54 2.24
CA GLY A 175 23.82 -9.03 0.91
C GLY A 175 22.74 -9.43 -0.11
N THR A 176 21.54 -9.66 0.34
CA THR A 176 20.41 -10.05 -0.49
C THR A 176 19.34 -8.99 -0.43
N TYR A 177 18.69 -8.76 -1.55
CA TYR A 177 18.04 -7.52 -1.78
C TYR A 177 16.60 -7.69 -2.29
N LEU A 178 16.34 -8.59 -3.21
CA LEU A 178 15.00 -8.96 -3.64
C LEU A 178 14.76 -10.45 -3.37
N TRP A 179 13.67 -10.72 -2.69
CA TRP A 179 13.11 -12.03 -2.52
C TRP A 179 11.76 -12.10 -3.19
N CYS A 180 11.52 -13.15 -3.96
CA CYS A 180 10.21 -13.48 -4.48
C CYS A 180 9.66 -14.68 -3.71
N LEU A 181 8.44 -14.57 -3.29
CA LEU A 181 7.67 -15.62 -2.67
C LEU A 181 6.69 -16.13 -3.73
N ILE A 182 7.07 -17.18 -4.40
CA ILE A 182 6.31 -17.74 -5.52
C ILE A 182 5.20 -18.61 -4.98
N ASN A 183 3.98 -18.30 -5.36
CA ASN A 183 2.79 -19.05 -5.02
C ASN A 183 2.73 -20.35 -5.82
N ASN A 184 2.00 -21.32 -5.33
CA ASN A 184 1.71 -22.59 -6.01
C ASN A 184 0.22 -22.75 -6.33
N GLY A 185 -0.55 -21.67 -6.30
CA GLY A 185 -1.99 -21.62 -6.51
C GLY A 185 -2.84 -22.20 -5.37
N LYS A 186 -2.23 -22.49 -4.23
CA LYS A 186 -2.90 -23.01 -3.02
C LYS A 186 -2.48 -22.28 -1.76
N GLY A 187 -2.00 -21.06 -1.93
CA GLY A 187 -1.55 -20.22 -0.84
C GLY A 187 -0.19 -20.58 -0.24
N PHE A 188 0.56 -21.54 -0.82
CA PHE A 188 1.92 -21.80 -0.33
C PHE A 188 2.93 -20.95 -1.08
N LEU A 189 3.58 -20.04 -0.34
CA LEU A 189 4.57 -19.10 -0.85
C LEU A 189 5.98 -19.64 -0.66
N ASN A 190 6.63 -19.95 -1.78
CA ASN A 190 7.99 -20.50 -1.82
C ASN A 190 9.03 -19.41 -2.06
N LYS A 191 9.87 -19.16 -1.06
CA LYS A 191 10.89 -18.10 -1.11
C LYS A 191 12.04 -18.47 -2.05
N ARG A 192 12.31 -17.58 -3.00
CA ARG A 192 13.50 -17.66 -3.86
C ARG A 192 14.17 -16.29 -4.00
N LYS A 193 15.45 -16.29 -4.21
CA LYS A 193 16.17 -15.08 -4.61
C LYS A 193 15.85 -14.76 -6.07
N CYS A 194 15.30 -13.58 -6.35
CA CYS A 194 14.89 -13.20 -7.69
C CYS A 194 15.55 -11.91 -8.22
N GLY A 195 16.33 -11.22 -7.39
CA GLY A 195 17.06 -10.05 -7.80
C GLY A 195 18.22 -9.72 -6.87
N GLY A 196 18.99 -8.71 -7.21
CA GLY A 196 20.20 -8.36 -6.48
C GLY A 196 20.45 -6.87 -6.30
N ILE A 197 19.40 -6.04 -6.24
CA ILE A 197 19.52 -4.60 -6.03
C ILE A 197 18.83 -4.24 -4.72
N PHE A 198 19.49 -3.45 -3.89
CA PHE A 198 18.98 -2.95 -2.63
C PHE A 198 18.13 -1.69 -2.83
N SER A 199 16.98 -1.64 -2.18
CA SER A 199 16.11 -0.48 -2.14
C SER A 199 15.23 -0.50 -0.88
N PHE A 200 14.49 0.57 -0.63
CA PHE A 200 13.58 0.70 0.51
C PHE A 200 12.12 0.61 0.10
N ALA A 201 11.69 1.37 -0.89
CA ALA A 201 10.34 1.29 -1.44
C ALA A 201 10.30 0.33 -2.63
N LEU A 202 9.17 -0.34 -2.81
CA LEU A 202 8.92 -1.27 -3.89
C LEU A 202 7.46 -1.23 -4.30
N GLU A 203 7.23 -1.23 -5.64
CA GLU A 203 5.93 -1.43 -6.27
C GLU A 203 6.09 -2.37 -7.46
N LEU A 204 5.01 -3.05 -7.83
CA LEU A 204 4.91 -3.89 -9.03
C LEU A 204 3.95 -3.25 -10.02
N ALA A 205 4.41 -2.99 -11.22
CA ALA A 205 3.58 -2.46 -12.31
C ALA A 205 4.15 -2.86 -13.67
N ASP A 206 3.28 -3.06 -14.65
CA ASP A 206 3.68 -3.26 -16.05
C ASP A 206 3.98 -1.89 -16.67
N ILE A 207 5.24 -1.47 -16.59
CA ILE A 207 5.67 -0.10 -16.95
C ILE A 207 5.96 0.02 -18.45
N ASP A 208 6.34 -1.05 -19.11
CA ASP A 208 6.62 -1.01 -20.55
C ASP A 208 5.51 -1.61 -21.42
N GLY A 209 4.39 -2.01 -20.80
CA GLY A 209 3.20 -2.51 -21.47
C GLY A 209 3.40 -3.88 -22.13
N ASP A 210 4.38 -4.67 -21.66
CA ASP A 210 4.67 -5.99 -22.24
C ASP A 210 3.83 -7.14 -21.62
N GLY A 211 2.99 -6.83 -20.64
CA GLY A 211 2.12 -7.75 -19.93
C GLY A 211 2.77 -8.44 -18.74
N HIS A 212 3.98 -8.05 -18.36
CA HIS A 212 4.69 -8.58 -17.20
C HIS A 212 4.95 -7.48 -16.17
N LEU A 213 4.72 -7.78 -14.90
CA LEU A 213 4.92 -6.82 -13.82
C LEU A 213 6.41 -6.57 -13.57
N ASP A 214 6.85 -5.34 -13.72
CA ASP A 214 8.19 -4.86 -13.39
C ASP A 214 8.31 -4.45 -11.93
N VAL A 215 9.53 -4.33 -11.42
CA VAL A 215 9.80 -3.84 -10.07
C VAL A 215 10.25 -2.39 -10.12
N LEU A 216 9.42 -1.50 -9.56
CA LEU A 216 9.77 -0.12 -9.25
C LEU A 216 10.48 -0.07 -7.90
N LEU A 217 11.60 0.64 -7.82
CA LEU A 217 12.41 0.74 -6.62
C LEU A 217 12.69 2.19 -6.23
N GLY A 218 12.50 2.51 -4.95
CA GLY A 218 12.86 3.78 -4.34
C GLY A 218 13.91 3.62 -3.24
N ALA A 219 15.00 4.35 -3.31
CA ALA A 219 16.16 4.22 -2.41
C ALA A 219 16.29 5.37 -1.41
N HIS A 220 17.13 5.18 -0.40
CA HIS A 220 17.74 6.28 0.34
C HIS A 220 18.99 6.75 -0.44
N GLU A 221 18.84 7.81 -1.19
CA GLU A 221 19.86 8.31 -2.13
C GLU A 221 20.98 9.12 -1.45
N PHE A 222 20.89 9.34 -0.13
CA PHE A 222 21.97 10.00 0.63
C PHE A 222 23.24 9.15 0.72
N GLU A 223 23.12 7.84 0.56
CA GLU A 223 24.20 6.88 0.64
C GLU A 223 24.62 6.43 -0.77
N ASP A 224 25.91 6.54 -1.07
CA ASP A 224 26.40 6.45 -2.45
C ASP A 224 26.63 5.04 -3.00
N SER A 225 26.53 3.96 -2.19
CA SER A 225 27.24 2.75 -2.61
C SER A 225 26.37 1.59 -3.14
N ILE A 226 25.14 1.41 -2.65
CA ILE A 226 24.37 0.20 -2.96
C ILE A 226 22.90 0.46 -3.33
N ASN A 227 22.45 1.69 -3.12
CA ASN A 227 21.05 2.05 -3.26
C ASN A 227 20.66 2.33 -4.73
N PHE A 228 19.50 1.88 -5.12
CA PHE A 228 19.02 2.00 -6.47
C PHE A 228 17.59 2.58 -6.50
N THR A 229 17.43 3.70 -7.20
CA THR A 229 16.12 4.25 -7.58
C THR A 229 15.93 4.03 -9.07
N GLY A 230 14.86 3.35 -9.44
CA GLY A 230 14.55 3.03 -10.83
C GLY A 230 13.73 1.77 -11.00
N ILE A 231 13.82 1.18 -12.17
CA ILE A 231 13.03 0.05 -12.62
C ILE A 231 13.93 -1.14 -12.86
N ILE A 232 13.52 -2.33 -12.43
CA ILE A 232 14.11 -3.59 -12.87
C ILE A 232 13.04 -4.32 -13.68
N TRP A 233 13.40 -4.54 -14.96
CA TRP A 233 12.51 -5.18 -15.92
C TRP A 233 12.37 -6.67 -15.65
N ASN A 234 11.15 -7.15 -15.66
CA ASN A 234 10.84 -8.58 -15.60
C ASN A 234 11.32 -9.30 -16.85
N ASP A 235 11.57 -10.58 -16.75
CA ASP A 235 11.85 -11.46 -17.89
C ASP A 235 10.64 -12.32 -18.29
N GLY A 236 9.47 -12.05 -17.68
CA GLY A 236 8.24 -12.83 -17.84
C GLY A 236 8.22 -14.16 -17.11
N ARG A 237 9.18 -14.38 -16.19
CA ARG A 237 9.30 -15.61 -15.38
C ARG A 237 9.49 -15.34 -13.89
N GLY A 238 9.15 -14.13 -13.47
CA GLY A 238 9.35 -13.68 -12.10
C GLY A 238 10.83 -13.59 -11.71
N TYR A 239 11.70 -13.25 -12.66
CA TYR A 239 13.12 -13.02 -12.40
C TYR A 239 13.51 -11.61 -12.82
N PHE A 240 14.12 -10.86 -11.90
CA PHE A 240 14.50 -9.46 -12.07
C PHE A 240 16.02 -9.33 -12.17
N PRO A 241 16.59 -9.55 -13.35
CA PRO A 241 18.04 -9.56 -13.52
C PRO A 241 18.61 -8.14 -13.37
N LYS A 242 19.58 -7.98 -12.48
CA LYS A 242 20.23 -6.70 -12.19
C LYS A 242 20.69 -5.94 -13.44
N GLN A 243 21.02 -6.64 -14.52
CA GLN A 243 21.50 -6.06 -15.76
C GLN A 243 20.38 -5.44 -16.61
N LYS A 244 19.14 -5.87 -16.38
CA LYS A 244 17.95 -5.31 -17.05
C LYS A 244 17.32 -4.27 -16.13
N ASN A 245 17.90 -3.06 -16.08
CA ASN A 245 17.36 -2.00 -15.26
C ASN A 245 17.43 -0.65 -15.98
N THR A 246 16.59 0.27 -15.55
CA THR A 246 16.62 1.68 -15.91
C THR A 246 16.73 2.51 -14.63
N LYS A 247 17.80 3.27 -14.52
CA LYS A 247 17.99 4.19 -13.39
C LYS A 247 17.20 5.48 -13.65
N LEU A 248 16.39 5.86 -12.69
CA LEU A 248 15.61 7.10 -12.75
C LEU A 248 16.34 8.27 -12.07
N PRO A 249 15.94 9.51 -12.38
CA PRO A 249 16.55 10.72 -11.81
C PRO A 249 16.52 10.74 -10.29
N GLN A 250 17.63 11.16 -9.69
CA GLN A 250 17.87 11.17 -8.24
C GLN A 250 17.92 12.60 -7.69
N HIS A 251 17.45 12.81 -6.46
CA HIS A 251 17.44 14.10 -5.77
C HIS A 251 18.19 14.05 -4.42
N LYS A 252 19.46 13.70 -4.47
CA LYS A 252 20.32 13.37 -3.30
C LYS A 252 20.46 14.45 -2.24
N LYS A 253 20.38 15.74 -2.61
CA LYS A 253 20.77 16.82 -1.69
C LYS A 253 19.73 17.16 -0.63
N LYS A 254 18.47 17.24 -1.01
CA LYS A 254 17.39 17.66 -0.09
C LYS A 254 16.35 16.56 0.11
N TRP A 255 16.03 15.81 -0.93
CA TRP A 255 14.91 14.88 -1.01
C TRP A 255 15.35 13.44 -1.29
N GLY A 256 16.39 13.00 -0.57
CA GLY A 256 17.07 11.73 -0.87
C GLY A 256 16.46 10.48 -0.24
N ALA A 257 15.50 10.59 0.67
CA ALA A 257 14.78 9.42 1.16
C ALA A 257 13.54 9.18 0.31
N ILE A 258 13.28 7.93 -0.09
CA ILE A 258 12.08 7.52 -0.80
C ILE A 258 11.34 6.49 0.06
N PRO A 259 10.34 6.91 0.85
CA PRO A 259 9.55 6.00 1.67
C PRO A 259 8.60 5.13 0.87
N GLU A 260 8.07 5.64 -0.27
CA GLU A 260 7.04 4.99 -1.06
C GLU A 260 7.22 5.29 -2.54
N VAL A 261 6.80 4.35 -3.40
CA VAL A 261 6.68 4.49 -4.84
C VAL A 261 5.36 3.90 -5.30
N SER A 262 4.71 4.53 -6.25
CA SER A 262 3.45 4.08 -6.82
C SER A 262 3.38 4.44 -8.30
N ALA A 263 2.52 3.76 -9.07
CA ALA A 263 2.34 4.02 -10.49
C ALA A 263 0.85 4.20 -10.84
N ALA A 264 0.57 5.15 -11.72
CA ALA A 264 -0.76 5.39 -12.33
C ALA A 264 -0.59 6.13 -13.64
N ASP A 265 -1.55 5.98 -14.54
CA ASP A 265 -1.68 6.81 -15.74
C ASP A 265 -2.20 8.19 -15.32
N LEU A 266 -1.32 9.21 -15.31
CA LEU A 266 -1.64 10.54 -14.79
C LEU A 266 -2.00 11.54 -15.90
N ASP A 267 -1.75 11.21 -17.15
CA ASP A 267 -2.05 12.09 -18.29
C ASP A 267 -2.98 11.45 -19.32
N ASN A 268 -3.50 10.25 -19.00
CA ASN A 268 -4.46 9.48 -19.79
C ASN A 268 -3.91 9.08 -21.18
N ASP A 269 -2.61 8.85 -21.30
CA ASP A 269 -1.98 8.38 -22.52
C ASP A 269 -1.92 6.85 -22.65
N GLY A 270 -2.24 6.14 -21.55
CA GLY A 270 -2.30 4.69 -21.44
C GLY A 270 -1.03 4.06 -20.88
N ASP A 271 0.04 4.83 -20.69
CA ASP A 271 1.28 4.39 -20.05
C ASP A 271 1.24 4.72 -18.55
N LEU A 272 1.79 3.86 -17.68
CA LEU A 272 1.83 4.13 -16.24
C LEU A 272 2.99 5.06 -15.89
N ASP A 273 2.68 6.19 -15.28
CA ASP A 273 3.63 7.14 -14.71
C ASP A 273 4.04 6.75 -13.29
N ILE A 274 5.18 7.26 -12.83
CA ILE A 274 5.74 6.88 -11.54
C ILE A 274 5.72 8.09 -10.58
N VAL A 275 5.19 7.86 -9.38
CA VAL A 275 5.19 8.84 -8.30
C VAL A 275 6.04 8.33 -7.14
N TYR A 276 7.11 9.05 -6.84
CA TYR A 276 7.90 8.83 -5.64
C TYR A 276 7.47 9.78 -4.52
N SER A 277 7.14 9.24 -3.36
CA SER A 277 7.16 10.03 -2.14
C SER A 277 8.60 10.27 -1.72
N ARG A 278 8.93 11.51 -1.36
CA ARG A 278 10.28 11.89 -0.97
C ARG A 278 10.31 12.62 0.36
N ALA A 279 11.33 12.35 1.13
CA ALA A 279 11.62 13.06 2.37
C ALA A 279 13.08 13.50 2.42
N GLY A 280 13.36 14.48 3.27
CA GLY A 280 14.71 14.93 3.53
C GLY A 280 15.48 13.98 4.47
N ILE A 281 16.69 14.39 4.84
CA ILE A 281 17.52 13.64 5.79
C ILE A 281 16.75 13.48 7.11
N LEU A 282 16.82 12.30 7.71
CA LEU A 282 16.06 11.94 8.91
C LEU A 282 14.54 12.17 8.76
N TYR A 283 14.05 12.04 7.53
CA TYR A 283 12.64 12.20 7.17
C TYR A 283 12.06 13.59 7.48
N VAL A 284 12.87 14.64 7.39
CA VAL A 284 12.42 16.02 7.60
C VAL A 284 11.88 16.60 6.30
N GLY A 285 10.62 17.03 6.36
CA GLY A 285 9.86 17.49 5.21
C GLY A 285 9.40 16.37 4.30
N THR A 286 8.49 16.69 3.38
CA THR A 286 7.99 15.75 2.37
C THR A 286 7.68 16.42 1.04
N ALA A 287 7.86 15.67 -0.03
CA ALA A 287 7.63 16.08 -1.40
C ALA A 287 7.19 14.89 -2.26
N LEU A 288 6.68 15.17 -3.44
CA LEU A 288 6.53 14.18 -4.52
C LEU A 288 7.57 14.43 -5.60
N GLN A 289 8.00 13.37 -6.26
CA GLN A 289 8.64 13.42 -7.58
C GLN A 289 7.78 12.67 -8.57
N ILE A 290 7.52 13.25 -9.70
CA ILE A 290 6.69 12.67 -10.74
C ILE A 290 7.56 12.42 -11.98
N ILE A 291 7.51 11.18 -12.45
CA ILE A 291 8.24 10.73 -13.63
C ILE A 291 7.22 10.29 -14.67
N GLU A 292 7.09 11.06 -15.74
CA GLU A 292 6.26 10.74 -16.90
C GLU A 292 6.91 9.58 -17.68
N ASN A 293 6.12 8.58 -18.00
CA ASN A 293 6.49 7.53 -18.94
C ASN A 293 6.16 7.99 -20.36
N LEU A 294 7.12 7.98 -21.24
CA LEU A 294 6.97 8.41 -22.64
C LEU A 294 6.89 7.21 -23.60
N GLY A 295 6.67 6.02 -23.06
CA GLY A 295 6.78 4.78 -23.82
C GLY A 295 8.22 4.42 -24.21
N ASP A 296 8.42 3.26 -24.80
CA ASP A 296 9.74 2.77 -25.25
C ASP A 296 10.83 2.83 -24.17
N LYS A 297 10.47 2.69 -22.88
CA LYS A 297 11.39 2.81 -21.72
C LYS A 297 12.09 4.18 -21.61
N LYS A 298 11.41 5.24 -22.05
CA LYS A 298 11.87 6.62 -21.93
C LYS A 298 11.06 7.34 -20.87
N PHE A 299 11.73 8.12 -20.07
CA PHE A 299 11.13 8.78 -18.91
C PHE A 299 11.52 10.24 -18.85
N LYS A 300 10.59 11.08 -18.40
CA LYS A 300 10.81 12.50 -18.17
C LYS A 300 10.52 12.87 -16.72
N ASP A 301 11.49 13.48 -16.06
CA ASP A 301 11.36 13.97 -14.70
C ASP A 301 10.68 15.35 -14.69
N HIS A 302 9.52 15.44 -14.08
CA HIS A 302 8.83 16.72 -13.84
C HIS A 302 9.38 17.45 -12.62
N GLY A 303 10.35 16.85 -11.92
CA GLY A 303 11.03 17.43 -10.76
C GLY A 303 10.32 17.18 -9.46
N ILE A 304 10.68 17.99 -8.49
CA ILE A 304 10.18 17.88 -7.12
C ILE A 304 9.01 18.82 -6.90
N PHE A 305 7.95 18.28 -6.34
CA PHE A 305 6.77 18.99 -5.88
C PHE A 305 6.74 19.00 -4.34
N PRO A 306 7.26 20.05 -3.67
CA PRO A 306 7.30 20.12 -2.21
C PRO A 306 5.90 20.26 -1.62
N LEU A 307 5.60 19.48 -0.58
CA LEU A 307 4.34 19.54 0.16
C LEU A 307 4.52 20.15 1.55
N VAL A 308 5.58 19.72 2.23
CA VAL A 308 5.93 20.23 3.56
C VAL A 308 7.43 20.47 3.61
N GLU A 309 7.82 21.70 3.94
CA GLU A 309 9.23 22.07 4.09
C GLU A 309 9.50 22.59 5.50
N ALA A 310 10.58 22.11 6.09
CA ALA A 310 11.11 22.72 7.31
C ALA A 310 11.76 24.08 6.97
N PRO A 311 11.85 25.00 7.94
CA PRO A 311 12.62 26.23 7.77
C PRO A 311 14.06 25.95 7.33
N ASP A 312 14.64 26.84 6.53
CA ASP A 312 15.98 26.66 5.96
C ASP A 312 17.09 26.51 7.01
N ASP A 313 16.89 27.08 8.20
CA ASP A 313 17.80 26.99 9.34
C ASP A 313 17.53 25.79 10.26
N TYR A 314 16.54 24.96 9.93
CA TYR A 314 16.22 23.78 10.75
C TYR A 314 17.31 22.72 10.63
N VAL A 315 17.81 22.29 11.78
CA VAL A 315 18.82 21.23 11.86
C VAL A 315 18.14 19.91 12.23
N PRO A 316 18.12 18.92 11.34
CA PRO A 316 17.56 17.61 11.64
C PRO A 316 18.26 16.93 12.82
N LYS A 317 17.49 16.23 13.64
CA LYS A 317 17.95 15.48 14.82
C LYS A 317 17.57 14.02 14.69
N HIS A 318 18.34 13.13 15.28
CA HIS A 318 18.03 11.70 15.27
C HIS A 318 16.72 11.36 16.02
N GLU A 319 16.33 12.18 16.97
CA GLU A 319 15.10 12.03 17.73
C GLU A 319 14.38 13.38 17.86
N GLY A 320 13.05 13.33 17.82
CA GLY A 320 12.20 14.48 18.10
C GLY A 320 12.20 15.58 17.03
N ASN A 321 12.24 15.20 15.76
CA ASN A 321 12.06 16.14 14.66
C ASN A 321 10.59 16.57 14.57
N GLU A 322 10.30 17.83 14.83
CA GLU A 322 8.95 18.39 14.65
C GLU A 322 8.50 18.50 13.19
N TRP A 323 9.44 18.43 12.25
CA TRP A 323 9.22 18.44 10.80
C TRP A 323 9.36 17.05 10.18
N ASN A 324 9.39 16.01 11.02
CA ASN A 324 9.38 14.65 10.53
C ASN A 324 8.03 14.36 9.88
N ASP A 325 8.07 14.15 8.58
CA ASP A 325 6.90 13.89 7.76
C ASP A 325 7.30 13.04 6.56
N PHE A 326 6.52 12.03 6.25
CA PHE A 326 6.68 11.27 5.02
C PHE A 326 5.39 10.52 4.67
N ILE A 327 5.17 10.40 3.38
CA ILE A 327 4.02 9.70 2.83
C ILE A 327 4.38 8.22 2.77
N GLU A 328 3.55 7.38 3.34
CA GLU A 328 3.73 5.93 3.34
C GLU A 328 2.80 5.20 2.37
N MET A 329 1.76 5.88 1.89
CA MET A 329 0.84 5.32 0.93
C MET A 329 0.28 6.44 0.03
N ILE A 330 0.35 6.20 -1.27
CA ILE A 330 -0.27 7.03 -2.30
C ILE A 330 -1.39 6.19 -2.92
N LYS A 331 -2.60 6.74 -2.95
CA LYS A 331 -3.74 6.14 -3.66
C LYS A 331 -4.16 7.05 -4.78
N PHE A 332 -4.54 6.45 -5.91
CA PHE A 332 -5.01 7.15 -7.08
C PHE A 332 -6.49 6.92 -7.26
N ARG A 333 -7.21 7.98 -7.58
CA ARG A 333 -8.63 7.95 -7.87
C ARG A 333 -9.03 9.24 -8.57
N ASP A 334 -9.94 9.17 -9.52
CA ASP A 334 -10.65 10.34 -10.03
C ASP A 334 -11.64 10.82 -8.95
N ILE A 335 -11.21 11.81 -8.16
CA ILE A 335 -11.93 12.27 -6.95
C ILE A 335 -12.97 13.32 -7.32
N ASP A 336 -12.68 14.22 -8.26
CA ASP A 336 -13.57 15.28 -8.71
C ASP A 336 -14.37 14.93 -9.96
N LYS A 337 -14.14 13.75 -10.54
CA LYS A 337 -14.85 13.17 -11.68
C LYS A 337 -14.63 13.92 -13.00
N ASP A 338 -13.43 14.41 -13.18
CA ASP A 338 -13.03 15.06 -14.41
C ASP A 338 -12.34 14.09 -15.41
N GLY A 339 -12.08 12.86 -14.99
CA GLY A 339 -11.48 11.79 -15.77
C GLY A 339 -9.99 11.59 -15.53
N ASP A 340 -9.34 12.46 -14.76
CA ASP A 340 -7.93 12.39 -14.44
C ASP A 340 -7.70 11.68 -13.08
N MET A 341 -6.59 10.98 -12.92
CA MET A 341 -6.24 10.35 -11.64
C MET A 341 -5.67 11.36 -10.67
N ASP A 342 -6.37 11.57 -9.56
CA ASP A 342 -5.95 12.39 -8.43
C ASP A 342 -5.18 11.57 -7.40
N LEU A 343 -4.46 12.25 -6.50
CA LEU A 343 -3.67 11.62 -5.46
C LEU A 343 -4.31 11.84 -4.08
N PHE A 344 -4.46 10.75 -3.35
CA PHE A 344 -4.79 10.76 -1.94
C PHE A 344 -3.60 10.23 -1.13
N LEU A 345 -3.11 11.03 -0.20
CA LEU A 345 -1.89 10.75 0.55
C LEU A 345 -2.19 10.36 1.99
N THR A 346 -1.49 9.35 2.49
CA THR A 346 -1.52 9.01 3.91
C THR A 346 -0.12 8.99 4.51
N SER A 347 -0.04 9.38 5.78
CA SER A 347 1.19 9.37 6.56
C SER A 347 0.90 8.88 7.97
N SER A 348 1.78 8.07 8.51
CA SER A 348 1.70 7.60 9.89
C SER A 348 2.39 8.53 10.89
N MET A 349 3.33 9.32 10.43
CA MET A 349 4.23 10.10 11.29
C MET A 349 3.82 11.56 11.43
N SER A 350 3.00 12.07 10.52
CA SER A 350 2.65 13.48 10.49
C SER A 350 1.17 13.72 10.22
N TYR A 351 0.67 14.79 10.83
CA TYR A 351 -0.69 15.26 10.59
C TYR A 351 -0.79 16.21 9.38
N ARG A 352 0.34 16.60 8.78
CA ARG A 352 0.37 17.65 7.75
C ARG A 352 -0.05 17.11 6.38
N THR A 353 0.47 15.94 6.02
CA THR A 353 0.15 15.31 4.72
C THR A 353 -0.90 14.22 4.80
N ASN A 354 -1.23 13.75 6.01
CA ASN A 354 -2.21 12.69 6.17
C ASN A 354 -3.63 13.13 5.77
N GLY A 355 -4.19 12.47 4.76
CA GLY A 355 -5.49 12.81 4.19
C GLY A 355 -5.45 13.99 3.20
N MET A 356 -4.26 14.38 2.74
CA MET A 356 -4.10 15.39 1.71
C MET A 356 -4.58 14.84 0.37
N ILE A 357 -5.31 15.65 -0.37
CA ILE A 357 -5.75 15.38 -1.74
C ILE A 357 -5.04 16.36 -2.66
N LEU A 358 -4.48 15.85 -3.73
CA LEU A 358 -3.96 16.63 -4.84
C LEU A 358 -4.83 16.33 -6.06
N LEU A 359 -5.59 17.32 -6.52
CA LEU A 359 -6.35 17.21 -7.77
C LEU A 359 -5.39 17.38 -8.95
N ASN A 360 -5.46 16.45 -9.87
CA ASN A 360 -4.75 16.53 -11.14
C ASN A 360 -5.43 17.58 -12.03
N GLN A 361 -4.66 18.50 -12.58
CA GLN A 361 -5.16 19.56 -13.45
C GLN A 361 -4.67 19.35 -14.89
N GLY A 362 -4.24 18.14 -15.20
CA GLY A 362 -3.57 17.79 -16.44
C GLY A 362 -2.13 18.32 -16.53
N ASN A 363 -1.38 17.79 -17.48
CA ASN A 363 0.03 18.16 -17.73
C ASN A 363 0.92 18.10 -16.48
N PHE A 364 0.68 17.12 -15.60
CA PHE A 364 1.44 16.91 -14.34
C PHE A 364 1.41 18.12 -13.40
N SER A 365 0.33 18.87 -13.43
CA SER A 365 0.06 19.99 -12.52
C SER A 365 -0.98 19.59 -11.49
N PHE A 366 -0.74 19.88 -10.22
CA PHE A 366 -1.62 19.45 -9.13
C PHE A 366 -2.05 20.62 -8.25
N GLU A 367 -3.32 20.62 -7.89
CA GLU A 367 -3.88 21.53 -6.89
C GLU A 367 -4.05 20.80 -5.56
N ILE A 368 -3.45 21.35 -4.49
CA ILE A 368 -3.62 20.80 -3.14
C ILE A 368 -4.94 21.30 -2.59
N LEU A 369 -5.86 20.38 -2.29
CA LEU A 369 -7.12 20.73 -1.68
C LEU A 369 -6.96 21.08 -0.20
N PRO A 370 -7.54 22.20 0.27
CA PRO A 370 -7.64 22.50 1.70
C PRO A 370 -8.36 21.36 2.45
N ALA A 371 -7.87 20.99 3.64
CA ALA A 371 -8.38 19.86 4.42
C ALA A 371 -9.89 19.91 4.73
N ASN A 372 -10.46 21.14 4.83
CA ASN A 372 -11.90 21.32 5.02
C ASN A 372 -12.71 20.98 3.77
N ILE A 373 -12.14 21.18 2.58
CA ILE A 373 -12.75 20.84 1.29
C ILE A 373 -12.52 19.36 1.00
N ALA A 374 -11.30 18.84 1.23
CA ALA A 374 -10.98 17.43 1.06
C ALA A 374 -11.97 16.50 1.77
N LYS A 375 -12.45 16.88 2.96
CA LYS A 375 -13.47 16.11 3.70
C LYS A 375 -14.79 15.94 2.93
N THR A 376 -15.18 16.89 2.10
CA THR A 376 -16.44 16.81 1.35
C THR A 376 -16.37 15.76 0.24
N TYR A 377 -15.20 15.59 -0.38
CA TYR A 377 -14.98 14.57 -1.40
C TYR A 377 -14.90 13.15 -0.83
N LEU A 378 -14.44 13.01 0.43
CA LEU A 378 -14.29 11.72 1.07
C LEU A 378 -15.59 11.13 1.64
N THR A 379 -16.64 11.97 1.81
CA THR A 379 -17.89 11.53 2.44
C THR A 379 -18.95 11.02 1.47
N ASP A 380 -18.82 11.30 0.18
CA ASP A 380 -19.92 11.06 -0.77
C ASP A 380 -19.83 9.76 -1.58
N GLU A 381 -18.73 9.00 -1.53
CA GLU A 381 -18.59 7.86 -2.43
C GLU A 381 -17.72 6.70 -1.95
N VAL A 382 -18.12 6.03 -0.91
CA VAL A 382 -17.81 4.60 -0.82
C VAL A 382 -19.07 3.83 -1.18
N LYS A 383 -19.44 3.86 -2.47
CA LYS A 383 -20.35 2.84 -2.99
C LYS A 383 -19.53 1.56 -3.15
N PRO A 384 -19.91 0.45 -2.52
CA PRO A 384 -19.24 -0.82 -2.74
C PRO A 384 -19.24 -1.15 -4.23
N PRO A 385 -18.25 -1.86 -4.74
CA PRO A 385 -18.31 -2.39 -6.10
C PRO A 385 -19.56 -3.23 -6.20
N VAL A 386 -20.50 -2.77 -7.04
CA VAL A 386 -21.77 -3.46 -7.26
C VAL A 386 -21.43 -4.80 -7.89
N SER A 387 -21.80 -5.91 -7.24
CA SER A 387 -21.60 -7.25 -7.80
C SER A 387 -22.23 -7.34 -9.19
N ASP A 388 -21.66 -8.15 -10.08
CA ASP A 388 -22.22 -8.30 -11.43
C ASP A 388 -23.68 -8.76 -11.41
N GLU A 389 -24.07 -9.49 -10.37
CA GLU A 389 -25.44 -9.92 -10.13
C GLU A 389 -26.36 -8.74 -9.78
N LYS A 390 -25.88 -7.81 -8.97
CA LYS A 390 -26.61 -6.59 -8.62
C LYS A 390 -26.64 -5.59 -9.77
N ARG A 391 -25.56 -5.46 -10.56
CA ARG A 391 -25.57 -4.68 -11.80
C ARG A 391 -26.61 -5.20 -12.78
N ALA A 392 -26.72 -6.53 -12.91
CA ALA A 392 -27.73 -7.16 -13.76
C ALA A 392 -29.16 -6.92 -13.23
N GLN A 393 -29.35 -6.92 -11.90
CA GLN A 393 -30.64 -6.59 -11.29
C GLN A 393 -30.99 -5.12 -11.47
N ASP A 394 -30.05 -4.21 -11.24
CA ASP A 394 -30.27 -2.77 -11.39
C ASP A 394 -30.55 -2.43 -12.87
N GLN A 395 -29.83 -3.05 -13.82
CA GLN A 395 -30.08 -2.89 -15.25
C GLN A 395 -31.47 -3.44 -15.65
N ALA A 396 -31.87 -4.57 -15.08
CA ALA A 396 -33.22 -5.12 -15.36
C ALA A 396 -34.35 -4.19 -14.85
N ILE A 397 -34.11 -3.54 -13.70
CA ILE A 397 -35.06 -2.54 -13.16
C ILE A 397 -35.09 -1.29 -14.04
N GLU A 398 -33.93 -0.80 -14.52
CA GLU A 398 -33.88 0.34 -15.44
C GLU A 398 -34.57 0.02 -16.77
N ASP A 399 -34.40 -1.18 -17.31
CA ASP A 399 -35.05 -1.64 -18.52
C ASP A 399 -36.56 -1.75 -18.33
N GLU A 400 -37.05 -2.19 -17.16
CA GLU A 400 -38.44 -2.28 -16.79
C GLU A 400 -39.09 -0.88 -16.65
N ILE A 401 -38.37 0.07 -16.03
CA ILE A 401 -38.79 1.47 -15.92
C ILE A 401 -38.87 2.10 -17.31
N ALA A 402 -37.89 1.91 -18.17
CA ALA A 402 -37.87 2.44 -19.52
C ALA A 402 -38.98 1.86 -20.37
N ALA A 403 -39.31 0.57 -20.22
CA ALA A 403 -40.43 -0.05 -20.88
C ALA A 403 -41.79 0.52 -20.42
N PHE A 404 -41.93 0.74 -19.12
CA PHE A 404 -43.14 1.35 -18.54
C PHE A 404 -43.31 2.81 -18.99
N GLU A 405 -42.22 3.60 -19.01
CA GLU A 405 -42.26 4.99 -19.52
C GLU A 405 -42.62 5.04 -21.00
N ALA A 406 -42.13 4.11 -21.81
CA ALA A 406 -42.48 4.00 -23.23
C ALA A 406 -43.95 3.63 -23.44
N GLU A 407 -44.49 2.73 -22.62
CA GLU A 407 -45.92 2.35 -22.66
C GLU A 407 -46.81 3.53 -22.25
N LEU A 408 -46.43 4.25 -21.20
CA LEU A 408 -47.14 5.45 -20.73
C LEU A 408 -47.12 6.58 -21.78
N ALA A 409 -45.98 6.78 -22.45
CA ALA A 409 -45.86 7.76 -23.54
C ALA A 409 -46.75 7.39 -24.75
N ALA A 410 -46.83 6.09 -25.05
CA ALA A 410 -47.71 5.60 -26.11
C ALA A 410 -49.21 5.78 -25.78
N GLU A 411 -49.61 5.55 -24.51
CA GLU A 411 -50.98 5.79 -24.05
C GLU A 411 -51.37 7.28 -24.01
N LEU A 412 -50.40 8.15 -23.73
CA LEU A 412 -50.60 9.60 -23.65
C LEU A 412 -50.52 10.30 -25.03
N GLY A 413 -50.22 9.57 -26.09
CA GLY A 413 -50.25 10.06 -27.48
C GLY A 413 -49.16 11.10 -27.78
N GLN A 414 -48.02 11.00 -27.13
CA GLN A 414 -46.82 11.83 -27.40
C GLN A 414 -45.81 11.11 -28.30
#